data_305bdfd1b749477f7a43328d9aa18e56
#
_entry.id   305bdfd1b749477f7a43328d9aa18e56
#
_cell.length_a   1.000
_cell.length_b   1.000
_cell.length_c   1.000
_cell.angle_alpha   90.00
_cell.angle_beta   90.00
_cell.angle_gamma   90.00
#
_symmetry.space_group_name_H-M   'P 1'
#
loop_
_entity.id
_entity.type
_entity.pdbx_description
1 polymer ?
#
loop_
_entity_poly.entity_id
_entity_poly.type
_entity_poly.pdbx_seq_one_letter_code
_entity_poly.pdbx_strand_id
1 'polypeptide(L)'
;MKCWLNLIFLFIFTCSSTCFGEVIIDQPTQRVLIGYGLERYMGKGEPNFADTSASSFQSLESKVPNLGISPTDIWFRLPVTNKGKEKLELLLEIAYPLLDEVELFVPSSNGHYKSIKLGEHQSFSARKYKVPNYAFDIQLPGYEKTIFFLRVKSTEQIILPIYLSNERSFLKEMNDDSLISGIYIGIVGIMAIYNLFLFFSVRERGYLYYVLYVLCAGITQMGIKGYSFQYLWPNWTYFATKGPIIFGCLSGLCALLFADSFLQLPK
;
A
#
# COMPACT_ATOMS: atom_id res chain seq x y z
N MET A 1 53.67 -22.85 38.26
CA MET A 1 52.72 -21.84 38.81
C MET A 1 52.29 -20.97 37.65
N LYS A 2 51.13 -21.24 37.03
CA LYS A 2 50.58 -20.49 35.90
C LYS A 2 49.33 -19.80 36.39
N CYS A 3 49.40 -18.46 36.43
CA CYS A 3 48.28 -17.57 36.75
C CYS A 3 47.37 -17.50 35.50
N TRP A 4 46.12 -17.95 35.63
CA TRP A 4 45.08 -17.74 34.63
C TRP A 4 44.35 -16.47 34.94
N LEU A 5 44.51 -15.47 34.07
CA LEU A 5 43.77 -14.24 34.11
C LEU A 5 42.45 -14.43 33.35
N ASN A 6 41.34 -14.55 34.09
CA ASN A 6 39.99 -14.57 33.53
C ASN A 6 39.62 -13.15 33.14
N LEU A 7 39.59 -12.91 31.81
CA LEU A 7 39.03 -11.72 31.22
C LEU A 7 37.50 -11.88 31.13
N ILE A 8 36.77 -11.35 32.08
CA ILE A 8 35.31 -11.25 31.99
C ILE A 8 35.01 -10.11 31.04
N PHE A 9 34.59 -10.45 29.81
CA PHE A 9 34.00 -9.50 28.85
C PHE A 9 32.58 -9.15 29.35
N LEU A 10 32.45 -8.00 30.00
CA LEU A 10 31.16 -7.43 30.37
C LEU A 10 30.52 -6.89 29.08
N PHE A 11 29.64 -7.68 28.46
CA PHE A 11 28.79 -7.23 27.36
C PHE A 11 27.75 -6.28 27.96
N ILE A 12 28.03 -4.98 27.92
CA ILE A 12 27.02 -3.96 28.19
C ILE A 12 26.05 -3.99 27.03
N PHE A 13 24.96 -4.73 27.20
CA PHE A 13 23.77 -4.65 26.35
C PHE A 13 23.17 -3.26 26.62
N THR A 14 23.55 -2.27 25.82
CA THR A 14 22.79 -1.04 25.74
C THR A 14 21.44 -1.38 25.16
N CYS A 15 20.48 -1.60 26.04
CA CYS A 15 19.07 -1.66 25.69
C CYS A 15 18.71 -0.30 25.13
N SER A 16 18.83 -0.13 23.82
CA SER A 16 18.24 0.99 23.11
C SER A 16 16.73 0.85 23.32
N SER A 17 16.19 1.59 24.28
CA SER A 17 14.76 1.76 24.42
C SER A 17 14.29 2.43 23.13
N THR A 18 13.92 1.63 22.13
CA THR A 18 13.16 2.12 21.00
C THR A 18 11.85 2.62 21.57
N CYS A 19 11.73 3.91 21.72
CA CYS A 19 10.47 4.56 22.05
C CYS A 19 9.54 4.31 20.88
N PHE A 20 8.77 3.20 20.94
CA PHE A 20 7.74 2.88 19.98
C PHE A 20 6.68 3.98 20.09
N GLY A 21 6.38 4.68 19.00
CA GLY A 21 5.26 5.63 18.95
C GLY A 21 5.54 7.00 18.35
N GLU A 22 6.80 7.40 18.15
CA GLU A 22 7.12 8.70 17.54
C GLU A 22 8.06 8.54 16.35
N VAL A 23 7.64 9.09 15.20
CA VAL A 23 8.50 9.15 14.00
C VAL A 23 9.34 10.43 14.08
N ILE A 24 10.65 10.29 14.14
CA ILE A 24 11.59 11.41 14.18
C ILE A 24 12.27 11.54 12.84
N ILE A 25 12.25 12.74 12.26
CA ILE A 25 12.89 13.10 11.01
C ILE A 25 13.73 14.34 11.20
N ASP A 26 14.92 14.39 10.67
CA ASP A 26 15.85 15.52 10.78
C ASP A 26 16.29 16.07 9.41
N GLN A 27 16.07 15.32 8.34
CA GLN A 27 16.50 15.67 6.98
C GLN A 27 15.44 15.25 5.95
N PRO A 28 15.47 15.82 4.73
CA PRO A 28 14.64 15.33 3.61
C PRO A 28 14.97 13.88 3.33
N THR A 29 14.11 12.98 3.77
CA THR A 29 14.38 11.56 3.81
C THR A 29 14.23 10.90 2.44
N GLN A 30 15.12 9.94 2.16
CA GLN A 30 14.79 8.86 1.23
C GLN A 30 13.57 8.12 1.81
N ARG A 31 12.86 7.38 0.98
CA ARG A 31 11.64 6.65 1.37
C ARG A 31 11.86 5.77 2.60
N VAL A 32 11.20 6.13 3.72
CA VAL A 32 11.34 5.46 5.02
C VAL A 32 10.00 4.90 5.46
N LEU A 33 9.99 3.64 5.84
CA LEU A 33 8.80 2.96 6.38
C LEU A 33 8.55 3.39 7.83
N ILE A 34 7.36 3.95 8.10
CA ILE A 34 7.02 4.57 9.39
C ILE A 34 5.80 3.95 10.09
N GLY A 35 5.31 2.81 9.63
CA GLY A 35 4.11 2.18 10.19
C GLY A 35 4.18 1.90 11.69
N TYR A 36 5.40 1.74 12.25
CA TYR A 36 5.61 1.60 13.69
C TYR A 36 5.25 2.85 14.51
N GLY A 37 5.14 4.02 13.87
CA GLY A 37 4.70 5.26 14.49
C GLY A 37 3.19 5.44 14.52
N LEU A 38 2.42 4.51 13.98
CA LEU A 38 0.96 4.54 14.05
C LEU A 38 0.46 4.16 15.43
N GLU A 39 -0.51 4.92 15.90
CA GLU A 39 -1.25 4.64 17.13
C GLU A 39 -2.73 4.48 16.77
N ARG A 40 -3.32 3.33 17.11
CA ARG A 40 -4.72 3.03 16.84
C ARG A 40 -5.62 3.63 17.91
N TYR A 41 -6.68 4.29 17.50
CA TYR A 41 -7.73 4.77 18.41
C TYR A 41 -8.58 3.59 18.92
N MET A 42 -8.75 3.53 20.24
CA MET A 42 -9.48 2.44 20.91
C MET A 42 -10.89 2.84 21.34
N GLY A 43 -11.28 4.11 21.11
CA GLY A 43 -12.63 4.60 21.41
C GLY A 43 -13.65 4.21 20.35
N LYS A 44 -14.91 4.63 20.56
CA LYS A 44 -16.00 4.46 19.61
C LYS A 44 -16.23 5.75 18.82
N GLY A 45 -16.42 5.62 17.50
CA GLY A 45 -16.67 6.76 16.62
C GLY A 45 -15.41 7.52 16.26
N GLU A 46 -15.57 8.81 15.97
CA GLU A 46 -14.50 9.70 15.58
C GLU A 46 -13.71 10.20 16.81
N PRO A 47 -12.36 10.21 16.77
CA PRO A 47 -11.56 10.75 17.86
C PRO A 47 -11.73 12.28 17.93
N ASN A 48 -11.68 12.81 19.13
CA ASN A 48 -11.55 14.25 19.31
C ASN A 48 -10.11 14.68 18.95
N PHE A 49 -9.95 15.42 17.86
CA PHE A 49 -8.63 15.86 17.39
C PHE A 49 -7.92 16.84 18.36
N ALA A 50 -8.69 17.48 19.26
CA ALA A 50 -8.13 18.31 20.31
C ALA A 50 -7.60 17.47 21.50
N ASP A 51 -8.06 16.23 21.64
CA ASP A 51 -7.60 15.32 22.70
C ASP A 51 -6.33 14.59 22.26
N THR A 52 -5.20 15.16 22.65
CA THR A 52 -3.87 14.57 22.41
C THR A 52 -3.49 13.55 23.49
N SER A 53 -4.40 13.20 24.42
CA SER A 53 -4.10 12.27 25.51
C SER A 53 -3.73 10.87 24.96
N ALA A 54 -2.68 10.30 25.55
CA ALA A 54 -2.19 8.99 25.12
C ALA A 54 -3.15 7.85 25.52
N SER A 55 -4.08 8.09 26.44
CA SER A 55 -4.94 7.05 27.02
C SER A 55 -5.95 6.45 26.04
N SER A 56 -6.31 7.17 24.98
CA SER A 56 -7.28 6.72 23.98
C SER A 56 -6.63 6.04 22.76
N PHE A 57 -5.29 6.03 22.67
CA PHE A 57 -4.54 5.49 21.55
C PHE A 57 -3.59 4.38 22.00
N GLN A 58 -3.51 3.31 21.21
CA GLN A 58 -2.59 2.20 21.42
C GLN A 58 -1.57 2.16 20.28
N SER A 59 -0.28 2.17 20.62
CA SER A 59 0.81 2.04 19.66
C SER A 59 0.79 0.68 18.96
N LEU A 60 1.06 0.70 17.66
CA LEU A 60 1.22 -0.51 16.86
C LEU A 60 2.70 -0.84 16.76
N GLU A 61 3.08 -2.04 17.22
CA GLU A 61 4.49 -2.48 17.26
C GLU A 61 5.00 -3.01 15.90
N SER A 62 4.16 -2.97 14.87
CA SER A 62 4.49 -3.52 13.55
C SER A 62 4.96 -2.42 12.59
N LYS A 63 6.02 -2.71 11.82
CA LYS A 63 6.44 -1.84 10.71
C LYS A 63 5.40 -1.74 9.60
N VAL A 64 4.66 -2.83 9.35
CA VAL A 64 3.55 -2.90 8.41
C VAL A 64 2.35 -3.47 9.15
N PRO A 65 1.52 -2.60 9.78
CA PRO A 65 0.34 -3.06 10.49
C PRO A 65 -0.61 -3.80 9.56
N ASN A 66 -1.02 -4.99 9.98
CA ASN A 66 -2.05 -5.79 9.33
C ASN A 66 -3.19 -6.00 10.34
N LEU A 67 -4.34 -5.43 10.04
CA LEU A 67 -5.48 -5.37 10.95
C LEU A 67 -6.60 -6.35 10.57
N GLY A 68 -6.37 -7.13 9.48
CA GLY A 68 -7.40 -8.01 8.95
C GLY A 68 -8.56 -7.23 8.33
N ILE A 69 -9.74 -7.83 8.37
CA ILE A 69 -10.98 -7.23 7.89
C ILE A 69 -11.69 -6.57 9.07
N SER A 70 -12.15 -5.33 8.91
CA SER A 70 -12.89 -4.60 9.94
C SER A 70 -14.23 -4.11 9.38
N PRO A 71 -15.34 -4.37 10.08
CA PRO A 71 -16.66 -3.87 9.66
C PRO A 71 -16.85 -2.38 9.94
N THR A 72 -15.96 -1.77 10.73
CA THR A 72 -16.03 -0.37 11.14
C THR A 72 -14.80 0.39 10.70
N ASP A 73 -14.94 1.71 10.57
CA ASP A 73 -13.83 2.61 10.32
C ASP A 73 -12.79 2.50 11.43
N ILE A 74 -11.51 2.46 11.05
CA ILE A 74 -10.41 2.45 11.98
C ILE A 74 -9.70 3.80 11.92
N TRP A 75 -9.49 4.37 13.10
CA TRP A 75 -8.81 5.64 13.25
C TRP A 75 -7.41 5.44 13.80
N PHE A 76 -6.49 6.24 13.28
CA PHE A 76 -5.10 6.25 13.70
C PHE A 76 -4.64 7.66 13.95
N ARG A 77 -3.67 7.77 14.86
CA ARG A 77 -2.86 8.96 15.08
C ARG A 77 -1.44 8.66 14.65
N LEU A 78 -0.82 9.60 13.96
CA LEU A 78 0.56 9.52 13.50
C LEU A 78 1.32 10.78 13.95
N PRO A 79 2.02 10.74 15.09
CA PRO A 79 2.89 11.81 15.51
C PRO A 79 4.21 11.77 14.74
N VAL A 80 4.58 12.87 14.10
CA VAL A 80 5.84 13.03 13.36
C VAL A 80 6.55 14.26 13.89
N THR A 81 7.80 14.11 14.31
CA THR A 81 8.63 15.21 14.81
C THR A 81 9.75 15.52 13.83
N ASN A 82 9.79 16.77 13.38
CA ASN A 82 10.91 17.31 12.64
C ASN A 82 11.94 17.89 13.62
N LYS A 83 13.10 17.24 13.73
CA LYS A 83 14.23 17.76 14.53
C LYS A 83 15.15 18.73 13.78
N GLY A 84 14.97 18.84 12.47
CA GLY A 84 15.68 19.78 11.62
C GLY A 84 15.17 21.22 11.82
N LYS A 85 16.02 22.20 11.48
CA LYS A 85 15.67 23.63 11.52
C LYS A 85 14.70 24.05 10.44
N GLU A 86 14.82 23.42 9.29
CA GLU A 86 14.06 23.79 8.10
C GLU A 86 12.71 23.08 8.05
N LYS A 87 11.75 23.75 7.44
CA LYS A 87 10.46 23.13 7.08
C LYS A 87 10.71 22.04 6.05
N LEU A 88 10.16 20.86 6.26
CA LEU A 88 10.22 19.74 5.34
C LEU A 88 8.90 19.61 4.59
N GLU A 89 8.98 19.47 3.27
CA GLU A 89 7.86 19.12 2.40
C GLU A 89 8.06 17.66 1.97
N LEU A 90 7.17 16.80 2.42
CA LEU A 90 7.26 15.35 2.24
C LEU A 90 5.95 14.79 1.67
N LEU A 91 6.04 13.56 1.18
CA LEU A 91 4.91 12.76 0.78
C LEU A 91 4.71 11.63 1.80
N LEU A 92 3.50 11.55 2.35
CA LEU A 92 3.02 10.39 3.08
C LEU A 92 2.36 9.45 2.09
N GLU A 93 2.93 8.27 1.93
CA GLU A 93 2.47 7.24 1.01
C GLU A 93 1.91 6.06 1.79
N ILE A 94 0.73 5.57 1.38
CA ILE A 94 0.22 4.26 1.79
C ILE A 94 0.36 3.34 0.59
N ALA A 95 1.34 2.42 0.65
CA ALA A 95 1.72 1.55 -0.46
C ALA A 95 0.84 0.28 -0.52
N TYR A 96 -0.48 0.46 -0.41
CA TYR A 96 -1.47 -0.60 -0.54
C TYR A 96 -2.71 -0.05 -1.26
N PRO A 97 -2.91 -0.38 -2.55
CA PRO A 97 -3.91 0.26 -3.40
C PRO A 97 -5.35 -0.22 -3.18
N LEU A 98 -5.57 -1.31 -2.43
CA LEU A 98 -6.88 -1.99 -2.28
C LEU A 98 -7.69 -1.51 -1.06
N LEU A 99 -7.57 -0.25 -0.67
CA LEU A 99 -8.38 0.32 0.41
C LEU A 99 -9.57 1.08 -0.16
N ASP A 100 -10.78 0.81 0.34
CA ASP A 100 -12.01 1.44 -0.11
C ASP A 100 -11.98 2.95 0.10
N GLU A 101 -11.63 3.38 1.33
CA GLU A 101 -11.51 4.80 1.70
C GLU A 101 -10.34 5.02 2.65
N VAL A 102 -9.56 6.03 2.33
CA VAL A 102 -8.44 6.52 3.14
C VAL A 102 -8.58 8.02 3.25
N GLU A 103 -8.65 8.55 4.46
CA GLU A 103 -8.78 9.98 4.69
C GLU A 103 -7.71 10.44 5.68
N LEU A 104 -6.84 11.34 5.19
CA LEU A 104 -5.79 11.94 5.98
C LEU A 104 -6.23 13.33 6.44
N PHE A 105 -6.13 13.57 7.73
CA PHE A 105 -6.39 14.84 8.38
C PHE A 105 -5.06 15.53 8.69
N VAL A 106 -4.83 16.65 8.01
CA VAL A 106 -3.60 17.44 8.12
C VAL A 106 -3.90 18.69 8.94
N PRO A 107 -3.13 19.03 9.99
CA PRO A 107 -3.34 20.24 10.75
C PRO A 107 -3.12 21.49 9.89
N SER A 108 -3.98 22.46 10.03
CA SER A 108 -3.91 23.76 9.37
C SER A 108 -3.51 24.85 10.36
N SER A 109 -2.96 25.95 9.86
CA SER A 109 -2.53 27.11 10.67
C SER A 109 -3.64 27.70 11.54
N ASN A 110 -4.91 27.41 11.25
CA ASN A 110 -6.06 27.95 11.99
C ASN A 110 -6.52 27.05 13.15
N GLY A 111 -5.72 26.02 13.52
CA GLY A 111 -6.09 25.03 14.54
C GLY A 111 -7.13 24.01 14.11
N HIS A 112 -7.61 24.06 12.87
CA HIS A 112 -8.50 23.07 12.28
C HIS A 112 -7.73 22.04 11.47
N TYR A 113 -8.31 20.86 11.27
CA TYR A 113 -7.77 19.84 10.38
C TYR A 113 -8.42 19.92 9.01
N LYS A 114 -7.59 19.90 7.96
CA LYS A 114 -8.05 19.75 6.58
C LYS A 114 -8.00 18.26 6.22
N SER A 115 -9.10 17.70 5.75
CA SER A 115 -9.15 16.32 5.28
C SER A 115 -8.83 16.21 3.79
N ILE A 116 -8.13 15.12 3.44
CA ILE A 116 -7.87 14.71 2.06
C ILE A 116 -8.31 13.26 1.94
N LYS A 117 -9.32 13.01 1.10
CA LYS A 117 -9.91 11.68 0.93
C LYS A 117 -9.47 11.05 -0.37
N LEU A 118 -8.94 9.83 -0.28
CA LEU A 118 -8.58 8.96 -1.39
C LEU A 118 -9.19 7.56 -1.16
N GLY A 119 -9.04 6.64 -2.11
CA GLY A 119 -9.54 5.27 -2.00
C GLY A 119 -10.01 4.74 -3.34
N GLU A 120 -10.39 3.46 -3.37
CA GLU A 120 -10.99 2.85 -4.56
C GLU A 120 -12.41 3.35 -4.85
N HIS A 121 -13.10 3.85 -3.82
CA HIS A 121 -14.43 4.47 -3.97
C HIS A 121 -14.38 5.90 -4.55
N GLN A 122 -13.18 6.49 -4.68
CA GLN A 122 -12.96 7.77 -5.35
C GLN A 122 -12.44 7.54 -6.76
N SER A 123 -12.88 8.36 -7.74
CA SER A 123 -12.34 8.30 -9.10
C SER A 123 -10.81 8.42 -9.09
N PHE A 124 -10.12 7.55 -9.83
CA PHE A 124 -8.67 7.63 -9.99
C PHE A 124 -8.25 8.97 -10.58
N SER A 125 -9.08 9.53 -11.48
CA SER A 125 -8.84 10.82 -12.12
C SER A 125 -8.77 11.99 -11.15
N ALA A 126 -9.34 11.87 -9.94
CA ALA A 126 -9.30 12.90 -8.91
C ALA A 126 -7.98 12.92 -8.12
N ARG A 127 -7.14 11.88 -8.22
CA ARG A 127 -5.85 11.82 -7.52
C ARG A 127 -4.89 12.87 -8.07
N LYS A 128 -4.18 13.57 -7.18
CA LYS A 128 -3.10 14.49 -7.55
C LYS A 128 -1.95 13.74 -8.24
N TYR A 129 -1.48 12.67 -7.60
CA TYR A 129 -0.47 11.77 -8.15
C TYR A 129 -1.14 10.62 -8.88
N LYS A 130 -0.81 10.44 -10.15
CA LYS A 130 -1.41 9.40 -11.02
C LYS A 130 -0.67 8.07 -10.84
N VAL A 131 -0.66 7.59 -9.61
CA VAL A 131 0.00 6.34 -9.19
C VAL A 131 -0.99 5.44 -8.46
N PRO A 132 -0.78 4.12 -8.44
CA PRO A 132 -1.68 3.17 -7.78
C PRO A 132 -1.80 3.42 -6.26
N ASN A 133 -0.70 3.77 -5.59
CA ASN A 133 -0.64 4.00 -4.15
C ASN A 133 -1.32 5.33 -3.76
N TYR A 134 -1.70 5.46 -2.49
CA TYR A 134 -2.26 6.71 -1.97
C TYR A 134 -1.13 7.61 -1.49
N ALA A 135 -1.00 8.81 -2.06
CA ALA A 135 0.04 9.78 -1.73
C ALA A 135 -0.57 11.12 -1.32
N PHE A 136 -0.11 11.64 -0.20
CA PHE A 136 -0.58 12.88 0.42
C PHE A 136 0.59 13.82 0.64
N ASP A 137 0.44 15.09 0.23
CA ASP A 137 1.41 16.11 0.58
C ASP A 137 1.28 16.48 2.05
N ILE A 138 2.39 16.47 2.77
CA ILE A 138 2.47 16.92 4.16
C ILE A 138 3.60 17.92 4.35
N GLN A 139 3.44 18.79 5.33
CA GLN A 139 4.42 19.79 5.70
C GLN A 139 4.75 19.62 7.16
N LEU A 140 6.04 19.58 7.48
CA LEU A 140 6.57 19.46 8.84
C LEU A 140 7.38 20.72 9.15
N PRO A 141 6.86 21.65 9.98
CA PRO A 141 7.63 22.80 10.44
C PRO A 141 8.92 22.37 11.15
N GLY A 142 9.95 23.22 11.13
CA GLY A 142 11.22 22.94 11.81
C GLY A 142 11.05 22.94 13.32
N TYR A 143 11.73 22.01 14.03
CA TYR A 143 11.70 21.84 15.47
C TYR A 143 10.31 21.61 16.07
N GLU A 144 9.36 21.08 15.28
CA GLU A 144 7.97 20.92 15.72
C GLU A 144 7.50 19.47 15.58
N LYS A 145 6.60 19.09 16.50
CA LYS A 145 5.85 17.84 16.44
C LYS A 145 4.50 18.09 15.77
N THR A 146 4.26 17.42 14.64
CA THR A 146 3.00 17.49 13.92
C THR A 146 2.23 16.19 14.08
N ILE A 147 0.95 16.28 14.43
CA ILE A 147 0.09 15.11 14.61
C ILE A 147 -0.86 15.03 13.42
N PHE A 148 -0.82 13.91 12.70
CA PHE A 148 -1.76 13.58 11.65
C PHE A 148 -2.77 12.56 12.17
N PHE A 149 -4.01 12.64 11.69
CA PHE A 149 -4.98 11.56 11.90
C PHE A 149 -5.30 10.91 10.56
N LEU A 150 -5.50 9.61 10.62
CA LEU A 150 -5.79 8.79 9.45
C LEU A 150 -7.03 7.95 9.73
N ARG A 151 -8.05 8.07 8.89
CA ARG A 151 -9.22 7.20 8.87
C ARG A 151 -9.10 6.23 7.73
N VAL A 152 -9.26 4.95 8.02
CA VAL A 152 -9.24 3.89 7.02
C VAL A 152 -10.52 3.08 7.15
N LYS A 153 -11.16 2.88 6.00
CA LYS A 153 -12.32 2.00 5.86
C LYS A 153 -12.07 1.07 4.68
N SER A 154 -12.26 -0.22 4.88
CA SER A 154 -12.14 -1.20 3.82
C SER A 154 -13.00 -2.42 4.11
N THR A 155 -13.67 -2.93 3.08
CA THR A 155 -14.37 -4.22 3.09
C THR A 155 -13.40 -5.39 2.90
N GLU A 156 -12.16 -5.09 2.53
CA GLU A 156 -11.07 -6.04 2.35
C GLU A 156 -10.05 -5.95 3.49
N GLN A 157 -8.99 -6.71 3.40
CA GLN A 157 -7.93 -6.73 4.40
C GLN A 157 -7.23 -5.36 4.48
N ILE A 158 -7.09 -4.83 5.70
CA ILE A 158 -6.42 -3.56 5.96
C ILE A 158 -4.95 -3.81 6.27
N ILE A 159 -4.09 -3.47 5.32
CA ILE A 159 -2.63 -3.49 5.46
C ILE A 159 -2.13 -2.06 5.25
N LEU A 160 -1.28 -1.57 6.15
CA LEU A 160 -0.82 -0.18 6.15
C LEU A 160 0.71 -0.06 6.08
N PRO A 161 1.32 -0.32 4.91
CA PRO A 161 2.71 0.02 4.66
C PRO A 161 2.81 1.53 4.41
N ILE A 162 3.09 2.31 5.46
CA ILE A 162 3.16 3.76 5.38
C ILE A 162 4.60 4.21 5.26
N TYR A 163 4.87 5.03 4.25
CA TYR A 163 6.18 5.60 3.98
C TYR A 163 6.13 7.13 4.04
N LEU A 164 7.23 7.71 4.50
CA LEU A 164 7.55 9.12 4.28
C LEU A 164 8.72 9.22 3.33
N SER A 165 8.62 10.14 2.37
CA SER A 165 9.68 10.36 1.39
C SER A 165 9.65 11.78 0.85
N ASN A 166 10.78 12.26 0.31
CA ASN A 166 10.77 13.42 -0.56
C ASN A 166 10.16 13.04 -1.93
N GLU A 167 9.72 14.04 -2.68
CA GLU A 167 9.07 13.85 -3.99
C GLU A 167 9.96 13.07 -4.97
N ARG A 168 11.25 13.35 -4.99
CA ARG A 168 12.20 12.68 -5.90
C ARG A 168 12.31 11.19 -5.63
N SER A 169 12.42 10.80 -4.36
CA SER A 169 12.51 9.38 -3.96
C SER A 169 11.20 8.64 -4.21
N PHE A 170 10.07 9.31 -3.97
CA PHE A 170 8.75 8.77 -4.28
C PHE A 170 8.59 8.50 -5.77
N LEU A 171 8.87 9.49 -6.63
CA LEU A 171 8.74 9.34 -8.08
C LEU A 171 9.69 8.27 -8.63
N LYS A 172 10.92 8.17 -8.10
CA LYS A 172 11.85 7.12 -8.50
C LYS A 172 11.27 5.74 -8.22
N GLU A 173 10.78 5.49 -7.01
CA GLU A 173 10.18 4.20 -6.62
C GLU A 173 8.97 3.85 -7.50
N MET A 174 8.10 4.84 -7.74
CA MET A 174 6.92 4.64 -8.60
C MET A 174 7.30 4.32 -10.05
N ASN A 175 8.37 4.93 -10.56
CA ASN A 175 8.90 4.62 -11.90
C ASN A 175 9.47 3.21 -11.96
N ASP A 176 10.23 2.79 -10.95
CA ASP A 176 10.83 1.45 -10.88
C ASP A 176 9.71 0.37 -10.79
N ASP A 177 8.70 0.58 -9.96
CA ASP A 177 7.53 -0.30 -9.85
C ASP A 177 6.72 -0.35 -11.17
N SER A 178 6.55 0.80 -11.83
CA SER A 178 5.85 0.89 -13.11
C SER A 178 6.61 0.17 -14.23
N LEU A 179 7.94 0.26 -14.25
CA LEU A 179 8.78 -0.45 -15.22
C LEU A 179 8.66 -1.96 -15.06
N ILE A 180 8.78 -2.47 -13.84
CA ILE A 180 8.66 -3.91 -13.55
C ILE A 180 7.26 -4.41 -13.94
N SER A 181 6.22 -3.66 -13.59
CA SER A 181 4.84 -4.01 -13.94
C SER A 181 4.61 -3.96 -15.45
N GLY A 182 5.21 -2.98 -16.14
CA GLY A 182 5.15 -2.86 -17.61
C GLY A 182 5.84 -4.04 -18.32
N ILE A 183 7.00 -4.48 -17.85
CA ILE A 183 7.70 -5.67 -18.36
C ILE A 183 6.81 -6.91 -18.19
N TYR A 184 6.22 -7.10 -17.00
CA TYR A 184 5.30 -8.21 -16.72
C TYR A 184 4.11 -8.22 -17.69
N ILE A 185 3.44 -7.08 -17.87
CA ILE A 185 2.30 -6.95 -18.80
C ILE A 185 2.72 -7.21 -20.23
N GLY A 186 3.91 -6.74 -20.64
CA GLY A 186 4.50 -6.99 -21.94
C GLY A 186 4.70 -8.49 -22.21
N ILE A 187 5.24 -9.23 -21.23
CA ILE A 187 5.40 -10.70 -21.32
C ILE A 187 4.04 -11.38 -21.47
N VAL A 188 3.06 -11.03 -20.64
CA VAL A 188 1.68 -11.55 -20.71
C VAL A 188 1.07 -11.29 -22.09
N GLY A 189 1.25 -10.07 -22.62
CA GLY A 189 0.78 -9.69 -23.95
C GLY A 189 1.41 -10.53 -25.07
N ILE A 190 2.73 -10.72 -25.06
CA ILE A 190 3.44 -11.53 -26.04
C ILE A 190 2.96 -12.98 -25.98
N MET A 191 2.81 -13.56 -24.78
CA MET A 191 2.29 -14.92 -24.61
C MET A 191 0.88 -15.05 -25.15
N ALA A 192 0.00 -14.07 -24.89
CA ALA A 192 -1.36 -14.07 -25.42
C ALA A 192 -1.37 -14.00 -26.95
N ILE A 193 -0.60 -13.09 -27.55
CA ILE A 193 -0.53 -12.92 -29.02
C ILE A 193 0.03 -14.18 -29.68
N TYR A 194 1.10 -14.76 -29.15
CA TYR A 194 1.71 -15.98 -29.68
C TYR A 194 0.73 -17.16 -29.66
N ASN A 195 0.04 -17.38 -28.54
CA ASN A 195 -0.92 -18.47 -28.45
C ASN A 195 -2.19 -18.21 -29.26
N LEU A 196 -2.57 -16.94 -29.44
CA LEU A 196 -3.66 -16.58 -30.38
C LEU A 196 -3.29 -16.89 -31.83
N PHE A 197 -2.03 -16.62 -32.21
CA PHE A 197 -1.53 -17.03 -33.54
C PHE A 197 -1.56 -18.56 -33.73
N LEU A 198 -1.15 -19.32 -32.72
CA LEU A 198 -1.23 -20.78 -32.75
C LEU A 198 -2.68 -21.26 -32.88
N PHE A 199 -3.61 -20.62 -32.15
CA PHE A 199 -5.05 -20.92 -32.29
C PHE A 199 -5.54 -20.75 -33.73
N PHE A 200 -5.19 -19.67 -34.42
CA PHE A 200 -5.59 -19.47 -35.83
C PHE A 200 -4.91 -20.47 -36.79
N SER A 201 -3.69 -20.90 -36.51
CA SER A 201 -2.93 -21.83 -37.34
C SER A 201 -3.39 -23.28 -37.16
N VAL A 202 -3.54 -23.73 -35.92
CA VAL A 202 -3.87 -25.14 -35.60
C VAL A 202 -5.37 -25.35 -35.41
N ARG A 203 -6.11 -24.29 -35.07
CA ARG A 203 -7.57 -24.28 -34.78
C ARG A 203 -7.97 -25.18 -33.62
N GLU A 204 -7.07 -25.42 -32.68
CA GLU A 204 -7.33 -26.18 -31.46
C GLU A 204 -7.79 -25.26 -30.31
N ARG A 205 -8.94 -25.58 -29.69
CA ARG A 205 -9.59 -24.74 -28.70
C ARG A 205 -8.73 -24.52 -27.42
N GLY A 206 -7.84 -25.47 -27.13
CA GLY A 206 -6.91 -25.35 -25.99
C GLY A 206 -6.11 -24.05 -26.00
N TYR A 207 -5.61 -23.63 -27.18
CA TYR A 207 -4.88 -22.35 -27.29
C TYR A 207 -5.74 -21.13 -26.96
N LEU A 208 -7.03 -21.16 -27.34
CA LEU A 208 -7.94 -20.06 -27.01
C LEU A 208 -8.21 -19.99 -25.49
N TYR A 209 -8.43 -21.12 -24.82
CA TYR A 209 -8.62 -21.18 -23.38
C TYR A 209 -7.38 -20.69 -22.64
N TYR A 210 -6.19 -21.03 -23.13
CA TYR A 210 -4.94 -20.53 -22.59
C TYR A 210 -4.80 -19.01 -22.73
N VAL A 211 -5.14 -18.44 -23.88
CA VAL A 211 -5.14 -16.98 -24.10
C VAL A 211 -6.06 -16.28 -23.11
N LEU A 212 -7.29 -16.77 -22.95
CA LEU A 212 -8.25 -16.20 -22.00
C LEU A 212 -7.76 -16.31 -20.56
N TYR A 213 -7.17 -17.45 -20.19
CA TYR A 213 -6.55 -17.65 -18.88
C TYR A 213 -5.45 -16.62 -18.61
N VAL A 214 -4.49 -16.47 -19.52
CA VAL A 214 -3.34 -15.57 -19.34
C VAL A 214 -3.79 -14.11 -19.27
N LEU A 215 -4.75 -13.70 -20.10
CA LEU A 215 -5.29 -12.34 -20.07
C LEU A 215 -6.04 -12.05 -18.77
N CYS A 216 -6.92 -12.96 -18.32
CA CYS A 216 -7.63 -12.78 -17.06
C CYS A 216 -6.68 -12.77 -15.87
N ALA A 217 -5.67 -13.65 -15.84
CA ALA A 217 -4.64 -13.66 -14.81
C ALA A 217 -3.83 -12.35 -14.80
N GLY A 218 -3.45 -11.84 -15.98
CA GLY A 218 -2.76 -10.57 -16.14
C GLY A 218 -3.59 -9.40 -15.60
N ILE A 219 -4.87 -9.30 -15.95
CA ILE A 219 -5.79 -8.26 -15.44
C ILE A 219 -5.96 -8.36 -13.93
N THR A 220 -6.08 -9.58 -13.38
CA THR A 220 -6.15 -9.79 -11.93
C THR A 220 -4.92 -9.25 -11.24
N GLN A 221 -3.73 -9.56 -11.75
CA GLN A 221 -2.46 -9.09 -11.18
C GLN A 221 -2.31 -7.56 -11.27
N MET A 222 -2.73 -6.99 -12.41
CA MET A 222 -2.82 -5.53 -12.55
C MET A 222 -3.79 -4.92 -11.52
N GLY A 223 -4.90 -5.59 -11.24
CA GLY A 223 -5.88 -5.15 -10.25
C GLY A 223 -5.31 -5.13 -8.84
N ILE A 224 -4.66 -6.22 -8.42
CA ILE A 224 -4.02 -6.33 -7.10
C ILE A 224 -2.95 -5.23 -6.91
N LYS A 225 -2.25 -4.88 -7.98
CA LYS A 225 -1.25 -3.78 -7.99
C LYS A 225 -1.86 -2.38 -8.17
N GLY A 226 -3.18 -2.27 -8.38
CA GLY A 226 -3.89 -1.00 -8.61
C GLY A 226 -3.75 -0.42 -10.03
N TYR A 227 -2.97 -1.05 -10.92
CA TYR A 227 -2.76 -0.56 -12.28
C TYR A 227 -4.00 -0.73 -13.18
N SER A 228 -4.84 -1.72 -12.93
CA SER A 228 -6.10 -1.87 -13.69
C SER A 228 -7.03 -0.69 -13.44
N PHE A 229 -7.09 -0.16 -12.22
CA PHE A 229 -7.85 1.03 -11.89
C PHE A 229 -7.25 2.28 -12.56
N GLN A 230 -5.92 2.36 -12.65
CA GLN A 230 -5.25 3.48 -13.31
C GLN A 230 -5.49 3.52 -14.82
N TYR A 231 -5.41 2.39 -15.53
CA TYR A 231 -5.33 2.34 -16.99
C TYR A 231 -6.59 1.81 -17.69
N LEU A 232 -7.31 0.85 -17.08
CA LEU A 232 -8.44 0.20 -17.74
C LEU A 232 -9.78 0.86 -17.43
N TRP A 233 -10.00 1.24 -16.15
CA TRP A 233 -11.29 1.79 -15.69
C TRP A 233 -11.16 2.90 -14.64
N PRO A 234 -10.46 4.01 -14.91
CA PRO A 234 -10.13 5.04 -13.92
C PRO A 234 -11.32 5.72 -13.25
N ASN A 235 -12.50 5.62 -13.85
CA ASN A 235 -13.75 6.23 -13.35
C ASN A 235 -14.78 5.19 -12.88
N TRP A 236 -14.50 3.88 -13.03
CA TRP A 236 -15.42 2.81 -12.65
C TRP A 236 -14.97 2.16 -11.34
N THR A 237 -15.34 2.76 -10.24
CA THR A 237 -14.99 2.31 -8.89
C THR A 237 -15.45 0.88 -8.58
N TYR A 238 -16.58 0.43 -9.16
CA TYR A 238 -17.04 -0.94 -9.02
C TYR A 238 -16.00 -1.96 -9.53
N PHE A 239 -15.39 -1.69 -10.71
CA PHE A 239 -14.34 -2.57 -11.25
C PHE A 239 -13.00 -2.39 -10.56
N ALA A 240 -12.75 -1.26 -9.89
CA ALA A 240 -11.58 -1.13 -9.03
C ALA A 240 -11.62 -2.18 -7.91
N THR A 241 -12.73 -2.25 -7.17
CA THR A 241 -12.89 -3.16 -6.03
C THR A 241 -13.18 -4.60 -6.44
N LYS A 242 -14.08 -4.85 -7.40
CA LYS A 242 -14.54 -6.21 -7.75
C LYS A 242 -13.79 -6.85 -8.91
N GLY A 243 -13.10 -6.05 -9.72
CA GLY A 243 -12.36 -6.52 -10.89
C GLY A 243 -11.36 -7.64 -10.58
N PRO A 244 -10.46 -7.49 -9.60
CA PRO A 244 -9.51 -8.54 -9.27
C PRO A 244 -10.16 -9.89 -8.95
N ILE A 245 -11.30 -9.87 -8.23
CA ILE A 245 -12.05 -11.08 -7.87
C ILE A 245 -12.71 -11.69 -9.11
N ILE A 246 -13.40 -10.86 -9.91
CA ILE A 246 -14.10 -11.33 -11.13
C ILE A 246 -13.12 -11.96 -12.10
N PHE A 247 -12.03 -11.26 -12.45
CA PHE A 247 -11.04 -11.78 -13.38
C PHE A 247 -10.23 -12.94 -12.81
N GLY A 248 -10.02 -12.98 -11.48
CA GLY A 248 -9.43 -14.13 -10.80
C GLY A 248 -10.28 -15.41 -10.95
N CYS A 249 -11.59 -15.30 -10.72
CA CYS A 249 -12.52 -16.42 -10.92
C CYS A 249 -12.58 -16.86 -12.40
N LEU A 250 -12.63 -15.90 -13.34
CA LEU A 250 -12.59 -16.20 -14.78
C LEU A 250 -11.28 -16.88 -15.17
N SER A 251 -10.15 -16.43 -14.65
CA SER A 251 -8.85 -17.07 -14.86
C SER A 251 -8.86 -18.52 -14.40
N GLY A 252 -9.39 -18.80 -13.20
CA GLY A 252 -9.53 -20.16 -12.70
C GLY A 252 -10.41 -21.04 -13.59
N LEU A 253 -11.56 -20.52 -14.05
CA LEU A 253 -12.43 -21.22 -14.99
C LEU A 253 -11.73 -21.54 -16.31
N CYS A 254 -11.05 -20.55 -16.91
CA CYS A 254 -10.31 -20.73 -18.16
C CYS A 254 -9.15 -21.74 -18.00
N ALA A 255 -8.48 -21.76 -16.84
CA ALA A 255 -7.45 -22.74 -16.54
C ALA A 255 -8.00 -24.17 -16.51
N LEU A 256 -9.18 -24.38 -15.91
CA LEU A 256 -9.85 -25.69 -15.90
C LEU A 256 -10.25 -26.15 -17.31
N LEU A 257 -10.82 -25.23 -18.12
CA LEU A 257 -11.18 -25.52 -19.52
C LEU A 257 -9.93 -25.83 -20.37
N PHE A 258 -8.83 -25.13 -20.12
CA PHE A 258 -7.56 -25.42 -20.77
C PHE A 258 -7.05 -26.82 -20.38
N ALA A 259 -7.05 -27.15 -19.08
CA ALA A 259 -6.60 -28.45 -18.58
C ALA A 259 -7.44 -29.60 -19.15
N ASP A 260 -8.78 -29.47 -19.20
CA ASP A 260 -9.68 -30.45 -19.78
C ASP A 260 -9.37 -30.66 -21.27
N SER A 261 -9.24 -29.57 -22.03
CA SER A 261 -8.90 -29.61 -23.45
C SER A 261 -7.53 -30.22 -23.76
N PHE A 262 -6.53 -29.91 -22.90
CA PHE A 262 -5.14 -30.35 -23.10
C PHE A 262 -4.91 -31.80 -22.68
N LEU A 263 -5.51 -32.24 -21.58
CA LEU A 263 -5.34 -33.58 -21.03
C LEU A 263 -6.24 -34.62 -21.71
N GLN A 264 -7.20 -34.17 -22.55
CA GLN A 264 -8.17 -35.05 -23.21
C GLN A 264 -8.83 -36.06 -22.26
N LEU A 265 -9.26 -35.56 -21.08
CA LEU A 265 -9.82 -36.38 -20.03
C LEU A 265 -11.02 -37.18 -20.57
N PRO A 266 -11.08 -38.50 -20.33
CA PRO A 266 -12.24 -39.29 -20.74
C PRO A 266 -13.48 -38.77 -20.01
N LYS A 267 -14.57 -38.57 -20.80
CA LYS A 267 -15.86 -38.12 -20.28
C LYS A 267 -16.55 -39.23 -19.49
#